data_3195a7300c9c8382a53577a7acc7b9a1
#
_entry.id   3195a7300c9c8382a53577a7acc7b9a1
#
_cell.length_a   1.000
_cell.length_b   1.000
_cell.length_c   1.000
_cell.angle_alpha   90.00
_cell.angle_beta   90.00
_cell.angle_gamma   90.00
#
_symmetry.space_group_name_H-M   'P 1'
#
loop_
_entity.id
_entity.type
_entity.pdbx_description
1 polymer ?
#
loop_
_entity_poly.entity_id
_entity_poly.type
_entity_poly.pdbx_seq_one_letter_code
_entity_poly.pdbx_strand_id
1 'polypeptide(L)'
;MLLHLSLAMARSNALLPASPSWRPGSAASNNPDEGNSLAREAAFLHGVKAWRAHPWRRDLPDPPVVWREASARLLDYGGPGTPMLFVPSLVNRWTVLDLMADHSMLRWLAANGIRPLLLDWGDPEPAFTPGDHIAGRLLRAIEAAAELGEKPILAGYCMGGTFAVAAAVLRPDLIRGLVLLATPWDFHAGGAETHRLAATLRPLLAPWTTIPVDLLQTLFALNGPDAVAAKFRRFGRLDPASPEAILFVALEDWLNDGVALSGTTARACLRDWYGENQPMRGTWRIADRVIDPASLRLPAFVAVPRRDRIVPPAMAMPLATLIPDATRLEPDTGHIGMTAGRRAPDLLWAPLRDGVRGAPA
;
A
#
# COMPACT_ATOMS: atom_id res chain seq x y z
N MET A 1 -14.96 -3.73 -7.43
CA MET A 1 -15.61 -2.50 -7.93
C MET A 1 -17.13 -2.49 -7.77
N LEU A 2 -17.88 -3.51 -8.16
CA LEU A 2 -19.34 -3.59 -7.93
C LEU A 2 -19.71 -3.56 -6.45
N LEU A 3 -18.92 -4.22 -5.58
CA LEU A 3 -19.12 -4.19 -4.12
C LEU A 3 -18.85 -2.79 -3.52
N HIS A 4 -17.88 -2.04 -4.03
CA HIS A 4 -17.65 -0.65 -3.61
C HIS A 4 -18.84 0.26 -3.93
N LEU A 5 -19.45 0.06 -5.09
CA LEU A 5 -20.66 0.76 -5.51
C LEU A 5 -21.85 0.39 -4.60
N SER A 6 -22.00 -0.90 -4.28
CA SER A 6 -23.08 -1.39 -3.41
C SER A 6 -22.96 -0.90 -1.97
N LEU A 7 -21.74 -0.81 -1.42
CA LEU A 7 -21.51 -0.27 -0.08
C LEU A 7 -21.73 1.23 0.03
N ALA A 8 -21.34 2.00 -1.01
CA ALA A 8 -21.63 3.43 -1.07
C ALA A 8 -23.14 3.70 -1.18
N MET A 9 -23.88 2.88 -1.96
CA MET A 9 -25.33 2.95 -2.06
C MET A 9 -26.06 2.49 -0.79
N ALA A 10 -25.60 1.42 -0.15
CA ALA A 10 -26.22 0.87 1.07
C ALA A 10 -26.16 1.86 2.26
N ARG A 11 -25.11 2.70 2.35
CA ARG A 11 -25.02 3.74 3.40
C ARG A 11 -25.86 4.97 3.11
N SER A 12 -26.05 5.34 1.85
CA SER A 12 -27.01 6.41 1.49
C SER A 12 -28.44 6.05 1.95
N ASN A 13 -28.78 4.76 1.93
CA ASN A 13 -30.08 4.26 2.38
C ASN A 13 -30.16 3.98 3.90
N ALA A 14 -29.02 3.79 4.58
CA ALA A 14 -28.96 3.49 6.03
C ALA A 14 -29.12 4.72 6.94
N LEU A 15 -29.18 5.91 6.37
CA LEU A 15 -29.46 7.17 7.09
C LEU A 15 -30.97 7.46 7.21
N LEU A 16 -31.83 6.56 6.73
CA LEU A 16 -33.27 6.65 6.98
C LEU A 16 -33.60 5.92 8.28
N PRO A 17 -34.28 6.58 9.27
CA PRO A 17 -34.79 5.89 10.44
C PRO A 17 -35.82 4.85 9.99
N ALA A 18 -35.74 3.66 10.57
CA ALA A 18 -36.72 2.62 10.35
C ALA A 18 -38.10 3.12 10.82
N SER A 19 -38.96 3.51 9.88
CA SER A 19 -40.36 3.74 10.16
C SER A 19 -41.19 2.50 9.79
N PRO A 20 -42.08 2.04 10.66
CA PRO A 20 -42.97 0.93 10.37
C PRO A 20 -44.13 1.40 9.47
N SER A 21 -44.46 0.60 8.49
CA SER A 21 -45.59 0.68 7.57
C SER A 21 -45.33 1.36 6.22
N TRP A 22 -44.93 0.53 5.26
CA TRP A 22 -45.16 0.84 3.83
C TRP A 22 -46.64 0.88 3.52
N ARG A 23 -47.12 2.03 3.05
CA ARG A 23 -48.45 2.15 2.40
C ARG A 23 -48.23 2.56 0.96
N PRO A 24 -48.82 1.83 -0.06
CA PRO A 24 -48.78 2.28 -1.44
C PRO A 24 -49.79 3.45 -1.59
N GLY A 25 -49.28 4.59 -1.99
CA GLY A 25 -50.10 5.75 -2.37
C GLY A 25 -49.89 7.02 -1.54
N SER A 26 -48.68 7.53 -1.45
CA SER A 26 -48.43 8.91 -1.04
C SER A 26 -47.56 9.62 -2.08
N ALA A 27 -48.03 10.82 -2.44
CA ALA A 27 -47.40 11.73 -3.37
C ALA A 27 -45.90 11.92 -3.08
N ALA A 28 -45.13 12.24 -4.14
CA ALA A 28 -43.71 12.58 -4.06
C ALA A 28 -43.47 13.52 -2.87
N SER A 29 -42.61 13.05 -1.93
CA SER A 29 -42.20 13.90 -0.83
C SER A 29 -41.28 15.00 -1.41
N ASN A 30 -41.69 16.25 -1.25
CA ASN A 30 -40.86 17.43 -1.56
C ASN A 30 -39.86 17.70 -0.45
N ASN A 31 -39.12 16.67 -0.02
CA ASN A 31 -38.07 16.84 0.99
C ASN A 31 -36.82 17.36 0.27
N PRO A 32 -36.32 18.57 0.57
CA PRO A 32 -35.12 19.14 -0.06
C PRO A 32 -33.84 18.25 0.19
N ASP A 33 -33.80 17.43 1.22
CA ASP A 33 -32.71 16.50 1.49
C ASP A 33 -32.72 15.28 0.54
N GLU A 34 -33.89 14.81 0.09
CA GLU A 34 -33.97 13.71 -0.89
C GLU A 34 -33.53 14.17 -2.29
N GLY A 35 -33.92 15.37 -2.72
CA GLY A 35 -33.44 15.94 -3.98
C GLY A 35 -31.92 16.14 -4.00
N ASN A 36 -31.33 16.51 -2.89
CA ASN A 36 -29.88 16.65 -2.72
C ASN A 36 -29.16 15.29 -2.71
N SER A 37 -29.78 14.23 -2.15
CA SER A 37 -29.26 12.87 -2.17
C SER A 37 -29.21 12.30 -3.59
N LEU A 38 -30.30 12.36 -4.35
CA LEU A 38 -30.38 11.90 -5.73
C LEU A 38 -29.37 12.61 -6.65
N ALA A 39 -29.21 13.93 -6.49
CA ALA A 39 -28.20 14.68 -7.25
C ALA A 39 -26.77 14.26 -6.93
N ARG A 40 -26.48 13.95 -5.65
CA ARG A 40 -25.16 13.43 -5.22
C ARG A 40 -24.89 12.03 -5.78
N GLU A 41 -25.88 11.16 -5.79
CA GLU A 41 -25.77 9.82 -6.38
C GLU A 41 -25.57 9.89 -7.89
N ALA A 42 -26.35 10.72 -8.59
CA ALA A 42 -26.17 10.94 -10.02
C ALA A 42 -24.78 11.48 -10.36
N ALA A 43 -24.26 12.44 -9.59
CA ALA A 43 -22.91 12.97 -9.76
C ALA A 43 -21.82 11.91 -9.49
N PHE A 44 -22.02 11.01 -8.53
CA PHE A 44 -21.13 9.88 -8.27
C PHE A 44 -21.12 8.90 -9.45
N LEU A 45 -22.30 8.48 -9.92
CA LEU A 45 -22.43 7.57 -11.06
C LEU A 45 -21.86 8.18 -12.34
N HIS A 46 -22.04 9.48 -12.55
CA HIS A 46 -21.40 10.22 -13.64
C HIS A 46 -19.87 10.13 -13.56
N GLY A 47 -19.29 10.38 -12.39
CA GLY A 47 -17.83 10.25 -12.19
C GLY A 47 -17.31 8.85 -12.45
N VAL A 48 -18.01 7.80 -11.99
CA VAL A 48 -17.64 6.41 -12.25
C VAL A 48 -17.74 6.09 -13.75
N LYS A 49 -18.79 6.55 -14.44
CA LYS A 49 -18.95 6.36 -15.89
C LYS A 49 -17.84 7.07 -16.67
N ALA A 50 -17.50 8.30 -16.28
CA ALA A 50 -16.42 9.07 -16.89
C ALA A 50 -15.06 8.38 -16.73
N TRP A 51 -14.75 7.85 -15.53
CA TRP A 51 -13.52 7.07 -15.30
C TRP A 51 -13.46 5.83 -16.19
N ARG A 52 -14.54 5.03 -16.26
CA ARG A 52 -14.58 3.82 -17.09
C ARG A 52 -14.41 4.08 -18.58
N ALA A 53 -14.94 5.22 -19.05
CA ALA A 53 -14.87 5.62 -20.45
C ALA A 53 -13.55 6.35 -20.80
N HIS A 54 -12.71 6.64 -19.80
CA HIS A 54 -11.49 7.41 -20.03
C HIS A 54 -10.50 6.62 -20.90
N PRO A 55 -9.88 7.25 -21.94
CA PRO A 55 -9.02 6.53 -22.89
C PRO A 55 -7.62 6.21 -22.35
N TRP A 56 -7.18 6.89 -21.30
CA TRP A 56 -5.84 6.68 -20.77
C TRP A 56 -5.64 5.23 -20.31
N ARG A 57 -4.48 4.68 -20.64
CA ARG A 57 -4.01 3.38 -20.15
C ARG A 57 -2.54 3.51 -19.80
N ARG A 58 -2.09 2.74 -18.81
CA ARG A 58 -0.66 2.64 -18.50
C ARG A 58 0.07 2.05 -19.69
N ASP A 59 1.04 2.82 -20.21
CA ASP A 59 1.90 2.44 -21.33
C ASP A 59 3.37 2.70 -20.94
N LEU A 60 3.87 1.88 -20.04
CA LEU A 60 5.28 1.88 -19.65
C LEU A 60 5.84 0.48 -19.84
N PRO A 61 6.99 0.35 -20.53
CA PRO A 61 7.65 -0.94 -20.66
C PRO A 61 8.15 -1.40 -19.30
N ASP A 62 7.99 -2.70 -19.02
CA ASP A 62 8.59 -3.32 -17.85
C ASP A 62 10.12 -3.25 -17.97
N PRO A 63 10.82 -2.97 -16.87
CA PRO A 63 12.27 -3.02 -16.82
C PRO A 63 12.80 -4.45 -17.04
N PRO A 64 14.08 -4.62 -17.44
CA PRO A 64 14.71 -5.93 -17.53
C PRO A 64 14.57 -6.77 -16.27
N VAL A 65 14.32 -8.05 -16.44
CA VAL A 65 14.29 -9.04 -15.36
C VAL A 65 15.69 -9.58 -15.14
N VAL A 66 16.27 -9.35 -13.95
CA VAL A 66 17.63 -9.79 -13.59
C VAL A 66 17.66 -11.04 -12.71
N TRP A 67 16.54 -11.39 -12.10
CA TRP A 67 16.37 -12.62 -11.35
C TRP A 67 14.92 -13.09 -11.42
N ARG A 68 14.70 -14.39 -11.33
CA ARG A 68 13.37 -15.00 -11.34
C ARG A 68 13.34 -16.24 -10.46
N GLU A 69 12.25 -16.36 -9.70
CA GLU A 69 11.94 -17.58 -8.95
C GLU A 69 10.42 -17.82 -8.96
N ALA A 70 9.98 -18.89 -9.55
CA ALA A 70 8.57 -19.15 -9.84
C ALA A 70 7.93 -17.94 -10.57
N SER A 71 6.87 -17.34 -10.02
CA SER A 71 6.24 -16.14 -10.56
C SER A 71 6.92 -14.84 -10.12
N ALA A 72 7.76 -14.88 -9.10
CA ALA A 72 8.46 -13.68 -8.60
C ALA A 72 9.61 -13.26 -9.52
N ARG A 73 9.82 -11.96 -9.63
CA ARG A 73 10.85 -11.34 -10.50
C ARG A 73 11.55 -10.21 -9.78
N LEU A 74 12.84 -10.02 -10.07
CA LEU A 74 13.57 -8.82 -9.74
C LEU A 74 13.75 -7.99 -11.01
N LEU A 75 13.20 -6.79 -11.00
CA LEU A 75 13.23 -5.84 -12.10
C LEU A 75 14.34 -4.81 -11.85
N ASP A 76 15.16 -4.51 -12.86
CA ASP A 76 16.26 -3.55 -12.77
C ASP A 76 15.93 -2.28 -13.59
N TYR A 77 15.77 -1.16 -12.93
CA TYR A 77 15.51 0.14 -13.55
C TYR A 77 16.78 0.82 -14.11
N GLY A 78 17.94 0.18 -13.90
CA GLY A 78 19.22 0.78 -14.30
C GLY A 78 19.60 1.98 -13.42
N GLY A 79 20.56 2.76 -13.92
CA GLY A 79 21.11 3.90 -13.21
C GLY A 79 22.52 3.63 -12.67
N PRO A 80 23.34 4.67 -12.49
CA PRO A 80 24.76 4.54 -12.15
C PRO A 80 25.03 4.48 -10.63
N GLY A 81 24.00 4.47 -9.80
CA GLY A 81 24.14 4.65 -8.35
C GLY A 81 24.08 3.37 -7.54
N THR A 82 24.01 3.56 -6.23
CA THR A 82 23.83 2.48 -5.26
C THR A 82 22.56 1.68 -5.54
N PRO A 83 22.64 0.34 -5.53
CA PRO A 83 21.46 -0.51 -5.66
C PRO A 83 20.48 -0.27 -4.50
N MET A 84 19.22 -0.05 -4.81
CA MET A 84 18.14 0.05 -3.83
C MET A 84 17.02 -0.90 -4.21
N LEU A 85 16.86 -1.97 -3.41
CA LEU A 85 15.84 -2.99 -3.65
C LEU A 85 14.52 -2.59 -3.00
N PHE A 86 13.54 -2.29 -3.83
CA PHE A 86 12.18 -1.98 -3.39
C PHE A 86 11.35 -3.23 -3.16
N VAL A 87 10.75 -3.31 -1.97
CA VAL A 87 9.85 -4.37 -1.53
C VAL A 87 8.44 -3.79 -1.41
N PRO A 88 7.56 -4.00 -2.39
CA PRO A 88 6.20 -3.50 -2.35
C PRO A 88 5.32 -4.35 -1.41
N SER A 89 4.10 -3.86 -1.14
CA SER A 89 3.07 -4.65 -0.46
C SER A 89 2.65 -5.87 -1.30
N LEU A 90 2.15 -6.92 -0.64
CA LEU A 90 1.52 -8.06 -1.31
C LEU A 90 0.08 -7.76 -1.77
N VAL A 91 -0.54 -6.70 -1.26
CA VAL A 91 -1.99 -6.46 -1.41
C VAL A 91 -2.34 -5.80 -2.74
N ASN A 92 -1.46 -4.97 -3.26
CA ASN A 92 -1.64 -4.26 -4.53
C ASN A 92 -0.40 -4.44 -5.40
N ARG A 93 -0.55 -4.22 -6.70
CA ARG A 93 0.59 -4.28 -7.62
C ARG A 93 1.63 -3.22 -7.28
N TRP A 94 2.89 -3.59 -7.49
CA TRP A 94 4.05 -2.73 -7.33
C TRP A 94 4.02 -1.46 -8.20
N THR A 95 3.17 -1.44 -9.23
CA THR A 95 3.12 -0.37 -10.23
C THR A 95 2.76 1.01 -9.68
N VAL A 96 2.31 1.13 -8.43
CA VAL A 96 2.20 2.44 -7.75
C VAL A 96 3.55 3.16 -7.62
N LEU A 97 4.66 2.41 -7.60
CA LEU A 97 6.01 2.95 -7.54
C LEU A 97 6.54 3.35 -8.94
N ASP A 98 5.88 2.87 -10.01
CA ASP A 98 6.15 3.15 -11.43
C ASP A 98 4.83 3.37 -12.19
N LEU A 99 4.03 4.36 -11.75
CA LEU A 99 2.64 4.50 -12.14
C LEU A 99 2.47 4.94 -13.60
N MET A 100 3.16 6.00 -13.99
CA MET A 100 3.15 6.59 -15.33
C MET A 100 4.43 7.42 -15.53
N ALA A 101 4.75 7.81 -16.76
CA ALA A 101 6.02 8.43 -17.09
C ALA A 101 6.41 9.60 -16.17
N ASP A 102 5.48 10.53 -15.92
CA ASP A 102 5.70 11.70 -15.08
C ASP A 102 5.50 11.43 -13.56
N HIS A 103 5.02 10.24 -13.21
CA HIS A 103 4.74 9.82 -11.83
C HIS A 103 5.31 8.43 -11.56
N SER A 104 6.60 8.25 -11.82
CA SER A 104 7.38 7.06 -11.50
C SER A 104 8.50 7.40 -10.54
N MET A 105 8.37 6.98 -9.28
CA MET A 105 9.43 7.14 -8.29
C MET A 105 10.69 6.39 -8.71
N LEU A 106 10.55 5.17 -9.21
CA LEU A 106 11.69 4.33 -9.58
C LEU A 106 12.48 4.89 -10.77
N ARG A 107 11.80 5.31 -11.85
CA ARG A 107 12.47 5.94 -13.00
C ARG A 107 13.10 7.27 -12.63
N TRP A 108 12.44 8.05 -11.79
CA TRP A 108 13.01 9.29 -11.30
C TRP A 108 14.28 9.04 -10.48
N LEU A 109 14.27 8.05 -9.57
CA LEU A 109 15.46 7.68 -8.78
C LEU A 109 16.60 7.18 -9.69
N ALA A 110 16.30 6.37 -10.71
CA ALA A 110 17.27 5.91 -11.68
C ALA A 110 17.94 7.08 -12.43
N ALA A 111 17.17 8.05 -12.87
CA ALA A 111 17.67 9.27 -13.49
C ALA A 111 18.44 10.18 -12.53
N ASN A 112 18.26 10.01 -11.21
CA ASN A 112 18.88 10.83 -10.18
C ASN A 112 19.93 10.08 -9.35
N GLY A 113 20.61 9.09 -9.93
CA GLY A 113 21.84 8.47 -9.40
C GLY A 113 21.60 7.46 -8.26
N ILE A 114 20.48 6.78 -8.29
CA ILE A 114 20.20 5.53 -7.57
C ILE A 114 20.01 4.44 -8.62
N ARG A 115 20.27 3.17 -8.30
CA ARG A 115 19.89 2.02 -9.14
C ARG A 115 18.72 1.29 -8.49
N PRO A 116 17.46 1.63 -8.80
CA PRO A 116 16.33 0.93 -8.24
C PRO A 116 16.22 -0.49 -8.80
N LEU A 117 16.13 -1.44 -7.90
CA LEU A 117 15.71 -2.80 -8.15
C LEU A 117 14.32 -2.97 -7.54
N LEU A 118 13.43 -3.73 -8.16
CA LEU A 118 12.08 -3.90 -7.65
C LEU A 118 11.72 -5.38 -7.60
N LEU A 119 11.31 -5.84 -6.43
CA LEU A 119 10.74 -7.16 -6.26
C LEU A 119 9.27 -7.16 -6.72
N ASP A 120 8.98 -7.82 -7.83
CA ASP A 120 7.63 -8.20 -8.18
C ASP A 120 7.35 -9.58 -7.57
N TRP A 121 6.39 -9.65 -6.66
CA TRP A 121 6.04 -10.89 -5.98
C TRP A 121 5.41 -11.96 -6.92
N GLY A 122 4.92 -11.52 -8.09
CA GLY A 122 4.20 -12.38 -9.03
C GLY A 122 2.81 -12.77 -8.53
N ASP A 123 2.38 -13.98 -8.92
CA ASP A 123 1.10 -14.51 -8.50
C ASP A 123 1.13 -15.00 -7.05
N PRO A 124 -0.01 -14.96 -6.33
CA PRO A 124 -0.07 -15.39 -4.95
C PRO A 124 0.17 -16.90 -4.83
N GLU A 125 1.01 -17.26 -3.87
CA GLU A 125 1.26 -18.65 -3.46
C GLU A 125 0.33 -19.00 -2.28
N PRO A 126 -0.75 -19.77 -2.49
CA PRO A 126 -1.80 -19.96 -1.48
C PRO A 126 -1.32 -20.50 -0.12
N ALA A 127 -0.29 -21.34 -0.14
CA ALA A 127 0.29 -21.93 1.06
C ALA A 127 1.29 -21.04 1.81
N PHE A 128 1.77 -19.96 1.18
CA PHE A 128 2.82 -19.13 1.77
C PHE A 128 2.34 -18.40 3.01
N THR A 129 3.17 -18.47 4.04
CA THR A 129 3.11 -17.65 5.26
C THR A 129 3.93 -16.37 5.07
N PRO A 130 3.82 -15.37 5.96
CA PRO A 130 4.79 -14.26 5.99
C PRO A 130 6.25 -14.74 6.10
N GLY A 131 6.49 -15.85 6.80
CA GLY A 131 7.82 -16.46 6.90
C GLY A 131 8.37 -16.95 5.56
N ASP A 132 7.53 -17.58 4.73
CA ASP A 132 7.94 -18.07 3.40
C ASP A 132 8.24 -16.90 2.45
N HIS A 133 7.44 -15.83 2.53
CA HIS A 133 7.74 -14.62 1.78
C HIS A 133 9.06 -13.95 2.21
N ILE A 134 9.33 -13.89 3.52
CA ILE A 134 10.50 -13.18 4.07
C ILE A 134 11.74 -14.07 3.98
N ALA A 135 11.80 -15.16 4.77
CA ALA A 135 12.96 -16.02 4.89
C ALA A 135 13.21 -16.87 3.63
N GLY A 136 12.14 -17.14 2.89
CA GLY A 136 12.23 -17.80 1.59
C GLY A 136 12.58 -16.80 0.48
N ARG A 137 11.57 -16.15 -0.09
CA ARG A 137 11.69 -15.41 -1.36
C ARG A 137 12.44 -14.10 -1.26
N LEU A 138 12.14 -13.27 -0.24
CA LEU A 138 12.78 -11.95 -0.10
C LEU A 138 14.28 -12.05 0.13
N LEU A 139 14.74 -12.95 1.00
CA LEU A 139 16.18 -13.12 1.23
C LEU A 139 16.91 -13.55 -0.05
N ARG A 140 16.34 -14.45 -0.87
CA ARG A 140 16.95 -14.84 -2.15
C ARG A 140 16.97 -13.69 -3.17
N ALA A 141 15.93 -12.85 -3.18
CA ALA A 141 15.93 -11.64 -4.02
C ALA A 141 17.00 -10.62 -3.56
N ILE A 142 17.26 -10.51 -2.26
CA ILE A 142 18.33 -9.66 -1.72
C ILE A 142 19.70 -10.21 -2.09
N GLU A 143 19.91 -11.53 -1.99
CA GLU A 143 21.14 -12.22 -2.41
C GLU A 143 21.39 -11.97 -3.91
N ALA A 144 20.39 -12.18 -4.75
CA ALA A 144 20.49 -11.89 -6.19
C ALA A 144 20.76 -10.42 -6.49
N ALA A 145 20.18 -9.49 -5.73
CA ALA A 145 20.47 -8.07 -5.87
C ALA A 145 21.92 -7.73 -5.50
N ALA A 146 22.47 -8.37 -4.47
CA ALA A 146 23.87 -8.18 -4.05
C ALA A 146 24.88 -8.74 -5.08
N GLU A 147 24.52 -9.77 -5.82
CA GLU A 147 25.34 -10.32 -6.93
C GLU A 147 25.49 -9.35 -8.11
N LEU A 148 24.65 -8.34 -8.21
CA LEU A 148 24.73 -7.30 -9.26
C LEU A 148 25.85 -6.26 -8.98
N GLY A 149 26.58 -6.38 -7.89
CA GLY A 149 27.74 -5.54 -7.58
C GLY A 149 27.88 -5.21 -6.10
N GLU A 150 27.05 -4.35 -5.56
CA GLU A 150 27.10 -3.91 -4.18
C GLU A 150 25.90 -4.41 -3.37
N LYS A 151 26.07 -4.54 -2.04
CA LYS A 151 24.94 -4.80 -1.14
C LYS A 151 23.87 -3.72 -1.33
N PRO A 152 22.59 -4.09 -1.56
CA PRO A 152 21.55 -3.12 -1.77
C PRO A 152 21.15 -2.42 -0.47
N ILE A 153 20.61 -1.21 -0.61
CA ILE A 153 19.73 -0.63 0.40
C ILE A 153 18.37 -1.31 0.23
N LEU A 154 17.80 -1.80 1.32
CA LEU A 154 16.50 -2.45 1.29
C LEU A 154 15.40 -1.40 1.56
N ALA A 155 14.50 -1.18 0.59
CA ALA A 155 13.47 -0.16 0.67
C ALA A 155 12.07 -0.82 0.68
N GLY A 156 11.40 -0.82 1.85
CA GLY A 156 10.08 -1.42 1.98
C GLY A 156 8.95 -0.38 1.99
N TYR A 157 7.88 -0.64 1.24
CA TYR A 157 6.68 0.18 1.21
C TYR A 157 5.49 -0.55 1.82
N CYS A 158 4.80 0.10 2.78
CA CYS A 158 3.63 -0.44 3.46
C CYS A 158 3.96 -1.80 4.13
N MET A 159 3.19 -2.85 3.87
CA MET A 159 3.45 -4.22 4.32
C MET A 159 4.84 -4.73 3.90
N GLY A 160 5.31 -4.34 2.71
CA GLY A 160 6.67 -4.65 2.26
C GLY A 160 7.75 -4.10 3.19
N GLY A 161 7.48 -2.98 3.87
CA GLY A 161 8.36 -2.44 4.90
C GLY A 161 8.45 -3.33 6.14
N THR A 162 7.34 -3.88 6.60
CA THR A 162 7.31 -4.84 7.71
C THR A 162 8.15 -6.09 7.36
N PHE A 163 8.08 -6.56 6.10
CA PHE A 163 8.91 -7.65 5.61
C PHE A 163 10.39 -7.26 5.51
N ALA A 164 10.67 -6.02 5.06
CA ALA A 164 12.03 -5.50 4.96
C ALA A 164 12.71 -5.40 6.34
N VAL A 165 11.99 -4.97 7.38
CA VAL A 165 12.50 -4.98 8.77
C VAL A 165 12.88 -6.40 9.19
N ALA A 166 12.01 -7.39 8.92
CA ALA A 166 12.28 -8.77 9.27
C ALA A 166 13.51 -9.32 8.51
N ALA A 167 13.60 -9.08 7.20
CA ALA A 167 14.77 -9.49 6.41
C ALA A 167 16.06 -8.84 6.90
N ALA A 168 16.02 -7.54 7.26
CA ALA A 168 17.16 -6.81 7.81
C ALA A 168 17.64 -7.39 9.15
N VAL A 169 16.71 -7.79 10.03
CA VAL A 169 17.06 -8.46 11.31
C VAL A 169 17.62 -9.86 11.09
N LEU A 170 17.06 -10.62 10.14
CA LEU A 170 17.55 -11.97 9.84
C LEU A 170 18.92 -11.98 9.18
N ARG A 171 19.16 -11.10 8.22
CA ARG A 171 20.38 -11.05 7.40
C ARG A 171 20.89 -9.62 7.19
N PRO A 172 21.35 -8.95 8.29
CA PRO A 172 21.92 -7.61 8.20
C PRO A 172 23.21 -7.58 7.36
N ASP A 173 23.86 -8.71 7.19
CA ASP A 173 25.06 -8.89 6.39
C ASP A 173 24.83 -8.72 4.88
N LEU A 174 23.59 -8.86 4.40
CA LEU A 174 23.25 -8.78 2.98
C LEU A 174 22.91 -7.36 2.49
N ILE A 175 22.68 -6.42 3.39
CA ILE A 175 22.22 -5.07 3.07
C ILE A 175 23.14 -4.02 3.68
N ARG A 176 23.14 -2.81 3.13
CA ARG A 176 23.92 -1.68 3.64
C ARG A 176 23.08 -0.59 4.30
N GLY A 177 21.78 -0.65 4.20
CA GLY A 177 20.84 0.32 4.77
C GLY A 177 19.39 -0.11 4.62
N LEU A 178 18.50 0.57 5.34
CA LEU A 178 17.08 0.28 5.37
C LEU A 178 16.26 1.55 5.12
N VAL A 179 15.30 1.48 4.22
CA VAL A 179 14.33 2.54 3.94
C VAL A 179 12.94 2.00 4.20
N LEU A 180 12.17 2.69 5.03
CA LEU A 180 10.82 2.29 5.42
C LEU A 180 9.83 3.38 5.05
N LEU A 181 8.93 3.08 4.13
CA LEU A 181 7.96 4.01 3.56
C LEU A 181 6.55 3.63 4.02
N ALA A 182 5.94 4.44 4.88
CA ALA A 182 4.59 4.19 5.45
C ALA A 182 4.44 2.76 5.99
N THR A 183 5.42 2.28 6.74
CA THR A 183 5.52 0.90 7.21
C THR A 183 4.79 0.72 8.53
N PRO A 184 3.76 -0.15 8.62
CA PRO A 184 3.08 -0.41 9.88
C PRO A 184 3.94 -1.26 10.81
N TRP A 185 3.91 -0.94 12.12
CA TRP A 185 4.58 -1.72 13.17
C TRP A 185 3.72 -1.90 14.42
N ASP A 186 3.08 -0.81 14.92
CA ASP A 186 2.11 -0.91 16.01
C ASP A 186 0.69 -1.05 15.43
N PHE A 187 0.25 -2.27 15.25
CA PHE A 187 -1.06 -2.57 14.66
C PHE A 187 -2.23 -2.24 15.58
N HIS A 188 -2.00 -1.95 16.86
CA HIS A 188 -3.04 -1.52 17.81
C HIS A 188 -3.15 0.01 17.92
N ALA A 189 -2.17 0.77 17.44
CA ALA A 189 -2.22 2.24 17.42
C ALA A 189 -3.36 2.81 16.54
N GLY A 190 -3.92 2.01 15.63
CA GLY A 190 -5.13 2.35 14.86
C GLY A 190 -6.44 2.36 15.67
N GLY A 191 -6.37 2.01 16.97
CA GLY A 191 -7.51 1.99 17.89
C GLY A 191 -8.23 0.64 17.96
N ALA A 192 -9.15 0.54 18.95
CA ALA A 192 -9.89 -0.68 19.25
C ALA A 192 -10.78 -1.18 18.10
N GLU A 193 -11.14 -0.32 17.16
CA GLU A 193 -11.96 -0.69 16.00
C GLU A 193 -11.22 -1.61 15.05
N THR A 194 -9.94 -1.33 14.79
CA THR A 194 -9.09 -2.15 13.92
C THR A 194 -8.93 -3.57 14.49
N HIS A 195 -8.70 -3.68 15.80
CA HIS A 195 -8.61 -4.97 16.48
C HIS A 195 -9.93 -5.76 16.42
N ARG A 196 -11.07 -5.08 16.67
CA ARG A 196 -12.41 -5.71 16.57
C ARG A 196 -12.72 -6.18 15.15
N LEU A 197 -12.38 -5.37 14.14
CA LEU A 197 -12.56 -5.74 12.73
C LEU A 197 -11.73 -6.99 12.40
N ALA A 198 -10.47 -7.03 12.81
CA ALA A 198 -9.61 -8.20 12.60
C ALA A 198 -10.17 -9.47 13.27
N ALA A 199 -10.68 -9.36 14.50
CA ALA A 199 -11.32 -10.48 15.21
C ALA A 199 -12.56 -10.99 14.46
N THR A 200 -13.37 -10.09 13.89
CA THR A 200 -14.56 -10.44 13.11
C THR A 200 -14.19 -11.09 11.77
N LEU A 201 -13.16 -10.57 11.10
CA LEU A 201 -12.74 -11.07 9.78
C LEU A 201 -12.06 -12.43 9.83
N ARG A 202 -11.33 -12.73 10.91
CA ARG A 202 -10.56 -13.97 11.03
C ARG A 202 -11.37 -15.24 10.78
N PRO A 203 -12.55 -15.48 11.42
CA PRO A 203 -13.37 -16.66 11.12
C PRO A 203 -13.97 -16.63 9.71
N LEU A 204 -14.31 -15.44 9.17
CA LEU A 204 -14.88 -15.30 7.83
C LEU A 204 -13.87 -15.64 6.73
N LEU A 205 -12.58 -15.35 6.95
CA LEU A 205 -11.51 -15.64 6.00
C LEU A 205 -10.90 -17.04 6.20
N ALA A 206 -11.27 -17.77 7.25
CA ALA A 206 -10.72 -19.09 7.56
C ALA A 206 -10.83 -20.11 6.38
N PRO A 207 -11.95 -20.22 5.66
CA PRO A 207 -12.10 -21.20 4.57
C PRO A 207 -11.40 -20.80 3.26
N TRP A 208 -10.90 -19.57 3.14
CA TRP A 208 -10.33 -19.07 1.89
C TRP A 208 -8.87 -19.49 1.75
N THR A 209 -8.53 -20.19 0.67
CA THR A 209 -7.14 -20.48 0.28
C THR A 209 -6.46 -19.24 -0.29
N THR A 210 -7.24 -18.39 -0.97
CA THR A 210 -6.80 -17.12 -1.55
C THR A 210 -7.88 -16.08 -1.32
N ILE A 211 -7.52 -14.91 -0.80
CA ILE A 211 -8.44 -13.79 -0.58
C ILE A 211 -8.56 -13.01 -1.87
N PRO A 212 -9.77 -12.93 -2.46
CA PRO A 212 -9.98 -12.20 -3.72
C PRO A 212 -9.70 -10.70 -3.58
N VAL A 213 -9.26 -10.08 -4.67
CA VAL A 213 -8.99 -8.64 -4.76
C VAL A 213 -10.20 -7.81 -4.34
N ASP A 214 -11.39 -8.16 -4.82
CA ASP A 214 -12.62 -7.41 -4.50
C ASP A 214 -12.92 -7.37 -3.00
N LEU A 215 -12.62 -8.46 -2.28
CA LEU A 215 -12.80 -8.51 -0.83
C LEU A 215 -11.78 -7.61 -0.12
N LEU A 216 -10.50 -7.67 -0.51
CA LEU A 216 -9.46 -6.80 0.05
C LEU A 216 -9.78 -5.33 -0.19
N GLN A 217 -10.18 -4.96 -1.40
CA GLN A 217 -10.55 -3.60 -1.74
C GLN A 217 -11.78 -3.12 -0.97
N THR A 218 -12.76 -4.01 -0.75
CA THR A 218 -13.92 -3.71 0.08
C THR A 218 -13.51 -3.38 1.51
N LEU A 219 -12.61 -4.16 2.10
CA LEU A 219 -12.08 -3.90 3.45
C LEU A 219 -11.37 -2.55 3.54
N PHE A 220 -10.58 -2.18 2.53
CA PHE A 220 -9.95 -0.86 2.48
C PHE A 220 -10.98 0.28 2.31
N ALA A 221 -12.03 0.08 1.51
CA ALA A 221 -13.08 1.07 1.31
C ALA A 221 -13.91 1.34 2.57
N LEU A 222 -14.01 0.36 3.48
CA LEU A 222 -14.68 0.54 4.79
C LEU A 222 -14.01 1.61 5.66
N ASN A 223 -12.72 1.90 5.46
CA ASN A 223 -12.00 2.97 6.18
C ASN A 223 -12.45 4.40 5.78
N GLY A 224 -13.30 4.55 4.76
CA GLY A 224 -13.80 5.87 4.36
C GLY A 224 -14.73 5.84 3.14
N PRO A 225 -15.91 5.22 3.24
CA PRO A 225 -16.82 5.07 2.10
C PRO A 225 -17.29 6.41 1.50
N ASP A 226 -17.48 7.43 2.34
CA ASP A 226 -17.84 8.77 1.88
C ASP A 226 -16.73 9.43 1.06
N ALA A 227 -15.47 9.14 1.39
CA ALA A 227 -14.32 9.62 0.63
C ALA A 227 -14.27 9.00 -0.77
N VAL A 228 -14.67 7.73 -0.93
CA VAL A 228 -14.78 7.07 -2.24
C VAL A 228 -15.80 7.78 -3.11
N ALA A 229 -17.02 8.04 -2.60
CA ALA A 229 -18.03 8.74 -3.35
C ALA A 229 -17.62 10.20 -3.69
N ALA A 230 -17.00 10.90 -2.73
CA ALA A 230 -16.56 12.28 -2.93
C ALA A 230 -15.49 12.41 -4.03
N LYS A 231 -14.50 11.49 -4.09
CA LYS A 231 -13.45 11.54 -5.11
C LYS A 231 -13.98 11.35 -6.52
N PHE A 232 -14.96 10.44 -6.74
CA PHE A 232 -15.57 10.27 -8.05
C PHE A 232 -16.47 11.46 -8.45
N ARG A 233 -17.23 12.05 -7.50
CA ARG A 233 -17.97 13.29 -7.77
C ARG A 233 -17.07 14.44 -8.19
N ARG A 234 -15.88 14.55 -7.57
CA ARG A 234 -14.88 15.56 -7.96
C ARG A 234 -14.32 15.26 -9.34
N PHE A 235 -13.94 14.00 -9.61
CA PHE A 235 -13.40 13.57 -10.90
C PHE A 235 -14.36 13.87 -12.05
N GLY A 236 -15.66 13.57 -11.89
CA GLY A 236 -16.68 13.85 -12.93
C GLY A 236 -16.84 15.33 -13.30
N ARG A 237 -16.15 16.26 -12.62
CA ARG A 237 -16.14 17.70 -12.92
C ARG A 237 -14.82 18.17 -13.54
N LEU A 238 -13.83 17.29 -13.64
CA LEU A 238 -12.52 17.63 -14.24
C LEU A 238 -12.62 17.59 -15.77
N ASP A 239 -11.79 18.39 -16.40
CA ASP A 239 -11.50 18.18 -17.83
C ASP A 239 -10.78 16.82 -17.97
N PRO A 240 -11.31 15.90 -18.78
CA PRO A 240 -10.70 14.59 -18.98
C PRO A 240 -9.24 14.64 -19.47
N ALA A 241 -8.87 15.66 -20.24
CA ALA A 241 -7.51 15.84 -20.75
C ALA A 241 -6.54 16.45 -19.72
N SER A 242 -7.03 16.90 -18.57
CA SER A 242 -6.20 17.52 -17.55
C SER A 242 -5.23 16.53 -16.92
N PRO A 243 -3.99 16.95 -16.52
CA PRO A 243 -3.06 16.10 -15.78
C PRO A 243 -3.66 15.53 -14.48
N GLU A 244 -4.57 16.27 -13.84
CA GLU A 244 -5.25 15.82 -12.64
C GLU A 244 -6.22 14.67 -12.93
N ALA A 245 -6.98 14.73 -14.03
CA ALA A 245 -7.88 13.66 -14.44
C ALA A 245 -7.09 12.40 -14.83
N ILE A 246 -6.01 12.56 -15.61
CA ILE A 246 -5.15 11.46 -16.02
C ILE A 246 -4.54 10.75 -14.80
N LEU A 247 -3.98 11.51 -13.86
CA LEU A 247 -3.42 10.93 -12.63
C LEU A 247 -4.49 10.24 -11.79
N PHE A 248 -5.71 10.80 -11.71
CA PHE A 248 -6.81 10.14 -11.04
C PHE A 248 -7.13 8.78 -11.67
N VAL A 249 -7.23 8.73 -13.00
CA VAL A 249 -7.49 7.47 -13.73
C VAL A 249 -6.39 6.46 -13.49
N ALA A 250 -5.13 6.88 -13.60
CA ALA A 250 -3.97 6.02 -13.35
C ALA A 250 -4.01 5.38 -11.95
N LEU A 251 -4.35 6.17 -10.93
CA LEU A 251 -4.46 5.69 -9.55
C LEU A 251 -5.66 4.77 -9.34
N GLU A 252 -6.81 5.09 -9.94
CA GLU A 252 -8.01 4.23 -9.83
C GLU A 252 -7.84 2.92 -10.59
N ASP A 253 -7.22 2.93 -11.76
CA ASP A 253 -6.90 1.72 -12.52
C ASP A 253 -5.95 0.83 -11.71
N TRP A 254 -4.88 1.41 -11.13
CA TRP A 254 -3.99 0.68 -10.24
C TRP A 254 -4.71 0.11 -9.01
N LEU A 255 -5.56 0.89 -8.35
CA LEU A 255 -6.34 0.43 -7.19
C LEU A 255 -7.26 -0.75 -7.54
N ASN A 256 -7.77 -0.79 -8.77
CA ASN A 256 -8.70 -1.83 -9.23
C ASN A 256 -7.99 -3.01 -9.90
N ASP A 257 -6.70 -2.90 -10.22
CA ASP A 257 -5.82 -3.98 -10.69
C ASP A 257 -5.02 -4.57 -9.51
N GLY A 258 -5.70 -4.97 -8.46
CA GLY A 258 -5.09 -5.54 -7.28
C GLY A 258 -4.59 -6.98 -7.49
N VAL A 259 -3.85 -7.48 -6.50
CA VAL A 259 -3.40 -8.87 -6.44
C VAL A 259 -4.14 -9.58 -5.31
N ALA A 260 -4.60 -10.81 -5.58
CA ALA A 260 -5.16 -11.64 -4.53
C ALA A 260 -4.09 -11.96 -3.47
N LEU A 261 -4.51 -12.14 -2.23
CA LEU A 261 -3.59 -12.44 -1.12
C LEU A 261 -3.71 -13.91 -0.72
N SER A 262 -2.59 -14.57 -0.44
CA SER A 262 -2.61 -15.90 0.18
C SER A 262 -3.48 -15.90 1.44
N GLY A 263 -4.41 -16.85 1.53
CA GLY A 263 -5.26 -16.99 2.70
C GLY A 263 -4.45 -17.32 3.96
N THR A 264 -3.35 -18.05 3.81
CA THR A 264 -2.43 -18.36 4.90
C THR A 264 -1.72 -17.10 5.41
N THR A 265 -1.21 -16.27 4.50
CA THR A 265 -0.63 -14.96 4.85
C THR A 265 -1.68 -14.05 5.50
N ALA A 266 -2.89 -13.94 4.93
CA ALA A 266 -3.95 -13.09 5.49
C ALA A 266 -4.33 -13.50 6.91
N ARG A 267 -4.50 -14.81 7.17
CA ARG A 267 -4.82 -15.34 8.52
C ARG A 267 -3.68 -15.06 9.52
N ALA A 268 -2.43 -15.24 9.10
CA ALA A 268 -1.28 -14.92 9.93
C ALA A 268 -1.24 -13.43 10.28
N CYS A 269 -1.41 -12.53 9.31
CA CYS A 269 -1.46 -11.09 9.56
C CYS A 269 -2.61 -10.71 10.53
N LEU A 270 -3.81 -11.26 10.32
CA LEU A 270 -4.96 -10.98 11.20
C LEU A 270 -4.76 -11.51 12.63
N ARG A 271 -4.05 -12.64 12.81
CA ARG A 271 -3.77 -13.20 14.12
C ARG A 271 -2.60 -12.47 14.77
N ASP A 272 -1.44 -12.48 14.11
CA ASP A 272 -0.16 -12.13 14.74
C ASP A 272 0.05 -10.61 14.81
N TRP A 273 -0.46 -9.86 13.80
CA TRP A 273 -0.30 -8.41 13.73
C TRP A 273 -1.51 -7.69 14.31
N TYR A 274 -2.67 -7.78 13.68
CA TYR A 274 -3.87 -7.08 14.14
C TYR A 274 -4.48 -7.65 15.42
N GLY A 275 -4.39 -8.98 15.62
CA GLY A 275 -4.90 -9.65 16.82
C GLY A 275 -3.99 -9.50 18.02
N GLU A 276 -2.75 -9.92 17.89
CA GLU A 276 -1.81 -10.02 18.99
C GLU A 276 -0.78 -8.89 19.04
N ASN A 277 -0.66 -8.07 17.99
CA ASN A 277 0.32 -7.00 17.86
C ASN A 277 1.76 -7.47 18.14
N GLN A 278 2.09 -8.68 17.69
CA GLN A 278 3.38 -9.31 17.96
C GLN A 278 4.58 -8.44 17.56
N PRO A 279 4.57 -7.68 16.42
CA PRO A 279 5.68 -6.80 16.09
C PRO A 279 6.01 -5.79 17.18
N MET A 280 5.01 -5.03 17.64
CA MET A 280 5.22 -4.00 18.66
C MET A 280 5.52 -4.60 20.04
N ARG A 281 5.01 -5.80 20.34
CA ARG A 281 5.25 -6.51 21.61
C ARG A 281 6.59 -7.22 21.64
N GLY A 282 7.38 -7.22 20.56
CA GLY A 282 8.68 -7.92 20.48
C GLY A 282 8.55 -9.44 20.55
N THR A 283 7.41 -9.99 20.13
CA THR A 283 7.16 -11.45 20.15
C THR A 283 7.02 -12.04 18.75
N TRP A 284 7.05 -11.21 17.70
CA TRP A 284 6.98 -11.68 16.33
C TRP A 284 8.24 -12.46 15.94
N ARG A 285 8.03 -13.65 15.40
CA ARG A 285 9.13 -14.55 15.01
C ARG A 285 9.04 -14.95 13.56
N ILE A 286 10.18 -14.96 12.89
CA ILE A 286 10.38 -15.52 11.54
C ILE A 286 11.58 -16.45 11.60
N ALA A 287 11.44 -17.67 11.07
CA ALA A 287 12.49 -18.70 11.12
C ALA A 287 13.09 -18.84 12.54
N ASP A 288 12.22 -18.95 13.54
CA ASP A 288 12.55 -19.07 14.98
C ASP A 288 13.34 -17.90 15.59
N ARG A 289 13.57 -16.83 14.84
CA ARG A 289 14.24 -15.63 15.34
C ARG A 289 13.21 -14.52 15.65
N VAL A 290 13.34 -13.90 16.81
CA VAL A 290 12.56 -12.71 17.18
C VAL A 290 12.95 -11.55 16.28
N ILE A 291 11.97 -10.86 15.74
CA ILE A 291 12.18 -9.68 14.90
C ILE A 291 12.13 -8.44 15.79
N ASP A 292 13.31 -7.94 16.13
CA ASP A 292 13.50 -6.76 16.96
C ASP A 292 14.21 -5.64 16.19
N PRO A 293 13.49 -4.57 15.81
CA PRO A 293 14.08 -3.42 15.12
C PRO A 293 15.19 -2.72 15.92
N ALA A 294 15.14 -2.79 17.26
CA ALA A 294 16.15 -2.16 18.11
C ALA A 294 17.53 -2.87 18.02
N SER A 295 17.57 -4.08 17.47
CA SER A 295 18.81 -4.81 17.22
C SER A 295 19.58 -4.34 15.97
N LEU A 296 18.95 -3.58 15.08
CA LEU A 296 19.57 -3.11 13.84
C LEU A 296 20.71 -2.11 14.11
N ARG A 297 21.79 -2.24 13.35
CA ARG A 297 22.99 -1.38 13.44
C ARG A 297 23.44 -0.94 12.04
N LEU A 298 22.45 -0.48 11.25
CA LEU A 298 22.68 -0.01 9.89
C LEU A 298 21.93 1.32 9.68
N PRO A 299 22.37 2.17 8.75
CA PRO A 299 21.65 3.41 8.43
C PRO A 299 20.21 3.13 8.06
N ALA A 300 19.27 3.86 8.66
CA ALA A 300 17.85 3.70 8.38
C ALA A 300 17.19 5.04 8.08
N PHE A 301 16.26 5.03 7.11
CA PHE A 301 15.42 6.17 6.74
C PHE A 301 13.96 5.76 6.87
N VAL A 302 13.19 6.47 7.69
CA VAL A 302 11.79 6.15 7.99
C VAL A 302 10.89 7.31 7.60
N ALA A 303 10.07 7.12 6.55
CA ALA A 303 9.09 8.10 6.10
C ALA A 303 7.69 7.76 6.63
N VAL A 304 7.11 8.68 7.40
CA VAL A 304 5.78 8.55 8.03
C VAL A 304 4.88 9.67 7.52
N PRO A 305 3.99 9.42 6.54
CA PRO A 305 3.12 10.46 5.99
C PRO A 305 2.10 10.93 7.03
N ARG A 306 2.02 12.25 7.26
CA ARG A 306 1.18 12.84 8.32
C ARG A 306 -0.32 12.64 8.13
N ARG A 307 -0.78 12.51 6.88
CA ARG A 307 -2.20 12.35 6.50
C ARG A 307 -2.53 10.95 6.02
N ASP A 308 -1.73 9.96 6.42
CA ASP A 308 -1.96 8.57 6.06
C ASP A 308 -3.18 8.01 6.83
N ARG A 309 -4.15 7.50 6.06
CA ARG A 309 -5.36 6.86 6.59
C ARG A 309 -5.35 5.35 6.43
N ILE A 310 -4.38 4.81 5.67
CA ILE A 310 -4.19 3.37 5.46
C ILE A 310 -3.29 2.82 6.54
N VAL A 311 -2.15 3.48 6.74
CA VAL A 311 -1.23 3.25 7.86
C VAL A 311 -1.16 4.55 8.66
N PRO A 312 -2.05 4.78 9.63
CA PRO A 312 -2.00 5.99 10.46
C PRO A 312 -0.61 6.24 11.03
N PRO A 313 -0.17 7.50 11.15
CA PRO A 313 1.19 7.82 11.63
C PRO A 313 1.57 7.11 12.92
N ALA A 314 0.63 6.94 13.84
CA ALA A 314 0.85 6.22 15.09
C ALA A 314 1.23 4.75 14.91
N MET A 315 0.81 4.10 13.81
CA MET A 315 1.20 2.72 13.49
C MET A 315 2.63 2.62 12.98
N ALA A 316 3.11 3.62 12.22
CA ALA A 316 4.41 3.60 11.57
C ALA A 316 5.52 4.24 12.43
N MET A 317 5.17 5.23 13.24
CA MET A 317 6.11 6.02 14.04
C MET A 317 7.01 5.20 14.98
N PRO A 318 6.57 4.08 15.58
CA PRO A 318 7.44 3.28 16.43
C PRO A 318 8.74 2.83 15.75
N LEU A 319 8.76 2.55 14.45
CA LEU A 319 9.98 2.18 13.74
C LEU A 319 11.03 3.30 13.73
N ALA A 320 10.60 4.55 13.60
CA ALA A 320 11.50 5.71 13.66
C ALA A 320 12.09 5.94 15.06
N THR A 321 11.53 5.31 16.09
CA THR A 321 11.99 5.42 17.47
C THR A 321 12.77 4.17 17.92
N LEU A 322 12.34 2.99 17.46
CA LEU A 322 12.94 1.71 17.83
C LEU A 322 14.27 1.46 17.11
N ILE A 323 14.37 1.84 15.83
CA ILE A 323 15.62 1.68 15.07
C ILE A 323 16.61 2.76 15.51
N PRO A 324 17.78 2.38 16.04
CA PRO A 324 18.79 3.36 16.45
C PRO A 324 19.22 4.28 15.30
N ASP A 325 19.35 5.56 15.59
CA ASP A 325 19.83 6.60 14.68
C ASP A 325 19.06 6.72 13.35
N ALA A 326 17.80 6.26 13.33
CA ALA A 326 16.96 6.35 12.14
C ALA A 326 16.67 7.81 11.74
N THR A 327 16.98 8.18 10.51
CA THR A 327 16.55 9.45 9.92
C THR A 327 15.04 9.43 9.70
N ARG A 328 14.30 10.38 10.27
CA ARG A 328 12.85 10.49 10.15
C ARG A 328 12.43 11.57 9.18
N LEU A 329 11.49 11.24 8.29
CA LEU A 329 10.80 12.18 7.41
C LEU A 329 9.28 12.08 7.62
N GLU A 330 8.60 13.20 7.80
CA GLU A 330 7.14 13.27 7.97
C GLU A 330 6.50 14.13 6.88
N PRO A 331 6.32 13.59 5.65
CA PRO A 331 5.78 14.37 4.55
C PRO A 331 4.29 14.68 4.77
N ASP A 332 3.88 15.93 4.45
CA ASP A 332 2.49 16.36 4.56
C ASP A 332 1.62 15.84 3.41
N THR A 333 1.43 14.54 3.38
CA THR A 333 0.67 13.80 2.36
C THR A 333 0.05 12.53 2.95
N GLY A 334 -0.73 11.79 2.14
CA GLY A 334 -1.26 10.47 2.48
C GLY A 334 -0.41 9.34 1.91
N HIS A 335 -0.83 8.10 2.18
CA HIS A 335 -0.15 6.85 1.85
C HIS A 335 0.33 6.76 0.39
N ILE A 336 -0.60 6.85 -0.54
CA ILE A 336 -0.34 6.76 -1.99
C ILE A 336 0.25 8.07 -2.51
N GLY A 337 -0.22 9.21 -1.97
CA GLY A 337 0.26 10.53 -2.37
C GLY A 337 1.75 10.76 -2.12
N MET A 338 2.34 10.01 -1.17
CA MET A 338 3.77 10.05 -0.89
C MET A 338 4.60 9.44 -2.04
N THR A 339 4.10 8.38 -2.66
CA THR A 339 4.83 7.65 -3.72
C THR A 339 4.48 8.11 -5.13
N ALA A 340 3.21 8.41 -5.41
CA ALA A 340 2.70 8.68 -6.75
C ALA A 340 1.93 10.00 -6.89
N GLY A 341 1.87 10.84 -5.85
CA GLY A 341 1.18 12.12 -5.90
C GLY A 341 1.99 13.18 -6.65
N ARG A 342 1.31 14.25 -7.09
CA ARG A 342 1.94 15.38 -7.82
C ARG A 342 3.10 16.04 -7.06
N ARG A 343 3.06 16.04 -5.73
CA ARG A 343 4.12 16.59 -4.87
C ARG A 343 5.11 15.54 -4.36
N ALA A 344 4.98 14.29 -4.77
CA ALA A 344 5.84 13.21 -4.33
C ALA A 344 7.34 13.46 -4.60
N PRO A 345 7.74 14.04 -5.75
CA PRO A 345 9.14 14.40 -6.01
C PRO A 345 9.74 15.26 -4.89
N ASP A 346 9.05 16.29 -4.46
CA ASP A 346 9.56 17.23 -3.44
C ASP A 346 9.39 16.67 -2.01
N LEU A 347 8.31 15.94 -1.76
CA LEU A 347 7.96 15.50 -0.41
C LEU A 347 8.68 14.22 0.01
N LEU A 348 9.04 13.35 -0.94
CA LEU A 348 9.69 12.07 -0.64
C LEU A 348 10.88 11.78 -1.53
N TRP A 349 10.76 11.86 -2.88
CA TRP A 349 11.79 11.27 -3.75
C TRP A 349 13.14 11.97 -3.62
N ALA A 350 13.17 13.30 -3.65
CA ALA A 350 14.40 14.07 -3.45
C ALA A 350 14.96 13.92 -2.02
N PRO A 351 14.17 14.09 -0.94
CA PRO A 351 14.64 13.82 0.42
C PRO A 351 15.16 12.39 0.63
N LEU A 352 14.52 11.38 0.03
CA LEU A 352 14.99 10.00 0.09
C LEU A 352 16.35 9.83 -0.59
N ARG A 353 16.49 10.32 -1.83
CA ARG A 353 17.75 10.29 -2.56
C ARG A 353 18.89 10.93 -1.75
N ASP A 354 18.62 12.10 -1.17
CA ASP A 354 19.63 12.89 -0.45
C ASP A 354 19.99 12.22 0.88
N GLY A 355 19.01 11.67 1.59
CA GLY A 355 19.22 10.92 2.84
C GLY A 355 20.04 9.64 2.64
N VAL A 356 19.84 8.96 1.52
CA VAL A 356 20.58 7.74 1.18
C VAL A 356 22.02 8.04 0.73
N ARG A 357 22.25 9.14 0.01
CA ARG A 357 23.58 9.55 -0.44
C ARG A 357 24.45 10.08 0.70
N GLY A 358 23.84 10.67 1.71
CA GLY A 358 24.55 11.20 2.89
C GLY A 358 24.88 10.14 3.94
N ALA A 359 24.38 8.90 3.82
CA ALA A 359 24.70 7.83 4.74
C ALA A 359 26.16 7.36 4.51
N PRO A 360 26.98 7.23 5.56
CA PRO A 360 28.35 6.69 5.43
C PRO A 360 28.31 5.27 4.86
N ALA A 361 29.32 4.94 4.05
CA ALA A 361 29.49 3.65 3.39
C ALA A 361 29.77 2.52 4.40
#